data_e5a9d61a7c3622beb179b605fc1b3a6c
#
_entry.id   e5a9d61a7c3622beb179b605fc1b3a6c
#
_cell.length_a   1.000
_cell.length_b   1.000
_cell.length_c   1.000
_cell.angle_alpha   90.00
_cell.angle_beta   90.00
_cell.angle_gamma   90.00
#
_symmetry.space_group_name_H-M   'P 1'
#
loop_
_entity.id
_entity.type
_entity.pdbx_description
1 polymer ?
#
loop_
_entity_poly.entity_id
_entity_poly.type
_entity_poly.pdbx_seq_one_letter_code
_entity_poly.pdbx_strand_id
1 'polypeptide(L)'
;MALTKVITGVTDLNQAQSTNGLKFPTGSVFAGTPEEGMIRNDQSQSSETSSSTMQFYNGTAWKNFVNKTPIPLGSDNFNTVLYTGNNGTQSITGVGFQPDFTWIKARDNGSNNHALTDSVRGTGSGNGLSSNTTGAEGQYSAAYGYLSAFSTDGFTVQAGSTSPNFVNSSSANYVSWSWKAGGAPTATNSAGAGNVPTSGSVMIDGVASTATLAGSIAATEISANTAAGFSIVSYTGNGSTSQTYGHGLDSIPEMIITKNTSGSEYWPVWNKDLTSVNYFLYLNTTDAEGDGVGTAFNSGISSTLIGIGSSGLVNTSSQNYITYAFHSVAGYSKIGSYTGNGSTTGPTIVTGFEPAWVMVKRTDNTSAWNIQDNKRNTTNPRTSVLQASSSDQEYTSSTYAINFNTNDFQIVNSDNGWNTSGGTYIYMAFAAT
;
A
#
# COMPACT_ATOMS: atom_id res chain seq x y z
N MET A 1 7.52 -33.74 -11.17
CA MET A 1 6.80 -34.79 -11.93
C MET A 1 7.41 -34.84 -13.32
N ALA A 2 8.02 -35.94 -13.69
CA ALA A 2 8.62 -36.10 -15.03
C ALA A 2 7.49 -36.20 -16.06
N LEU A 3 7.57 -35.43 -17.16
CA LEU A 3 6.70 -35.57 -18.32
C LEU A 3 6.93 -36.97 -18.94
N THR A 4 6.04 -37.95 -18.70
CA THR A 4 6.20 -39.33 -19.09
C THR A 4 5.54 -39.70 -20.41
N LYS A 5 4.93 -38.76 -21.14
CA LYS A 5 4.32 -39.02 -22.44
C LYS A 5 4.50 -37.87 -23.42
N VAL A 6 5.31 -38.09 -24.42
CA VAL A 6 5.41 -37.19 -25.61
C VAL A 6 4.40 -37.69 -26.63
N ILE A 7 3.47 -36.85 -27.04
CA ILE A 7 2.43 -37.21 -28.01
C ILE A 7 3.02 -37.14 -29.43
N THR A 8 2.61 -38.08 -30.24
CA THR A 8 2.96 -38.26 -31.65
C THR A 8 2.91 -36.95 -32.42
N GLY A 9 4.08 -36.49 -32.82
CA GLY A 9 4.28 -35.23 -33.57
C GLY A 9 5.54 -34.46 -33.12
N VAL A 10 6.05 -34.74 -31.91
CA VAL A 10 7.40 -34.28 -31.47
C VAL A 10 8.31 -35.51 -31.57
N THR A 11 8.95 -35.67 -32.68
CA THR A 11 9.74 -36.88 -33.00
C THR A 11 11.11 -36.90 -32.33
N ASP A 12 11.57 -35.81 -31.71
CA ASP A 12 12.83 -35.81 -30.97
C ASP A 12 12.94 -34.63 -30.01
N LEU A 13 12.81 -34.85 -28.70
CA LEU A 13 13.07 -33.85 -27.66
C LEU A 13 14.54 -33.41 -27.61
N ASN A 14 15.48 -34.21 -28.14
CA ASN A 14 16.90 -33.87 -28.17
C ASN A 14 17.23 -32.89 -29.30
N GLN A 15 16.38 -32.80 -30.33
CA GLN A 15 16.51 -31.82 -31.41
C GLN A 15 15.84 -30.48 -31.06
N ALA A 16 15.02 -30.39 -30.01
CA ALA A 16 14.35 -29.18 -29.56
C ALA A 16 15.24 -28.25 -28.73
N GLN A 17 16.45 -28.64 -28.39
CA GLN A 17 17.49 -27.77 -27.81
C GLN A 17 18.22 -26.93 -28.87
N SER A 18 17.47 -26.26 -29.73
CA SER A 18 18.01 -25.13 -30.44
C SER A 18 17.90 -23.86 -29.57
N THR A 19 18.75 -22.92 -29.80
CA THR A 19 18.87 -21.63 -29.11
C THR A 19 17.56 -20.79 -28.99
N ASN A 20 16.41 -21.31 -29.43
CA ASN A 20 15.11 -20.64 -29.55
C ASN A 20 13.97 -21.24 -28.69
N GLY A 21 14.28 -22.13 -27.74
CA GLY A 21 13.28 -22.69 -26.81
C GLY A 21 12.39 -23.79 -27.40
N LEU A 22 11.54 -24.39 -26.54
CA LEU A 22 10.62 -25.47 -26.90
C LEU A 22 9.51 -24.94 -27.81
N LYS A 23 9.38 -25.50 -29.03
CA LYS A 23 8.26 -25.18 -29.92
C LYS A 23 7.08 -26.10 -29.66
N PHE A 24 5.94 -25.52 -29.27
CA PHE A 24 4.67 -26.25 -29.17
C PHE A 24 3.95 -26.28 -30.53
N PRO A 25 3.13 -27.33 -30.78
CA PRO A 25 2.28 -27.36 -31.97
C PRO A 25 1.42 -26.10 -32.07
N THR A 26 1.41 -25.48 -33.25
CA THR A 26 0.61 -24.29 -33.55
C THR A 26 -0.62 -24.71 -34.35
N GLY A 27 -1.81 -24.28 -33.95
CA GLY A 27 -3.05 -24.51 -34.67
C GLY A 27 -4.27 -24.34 -33.80
N SER A 28 -5.38 -23.92 -34.44
CA SER A 28 -6.67 -23.75 -33.77
C SER A 28 -7.45 -25.08 -33.61
N VAL A 29 -7.01 -26.13 -34.28
CA VAL A 29 -7.69 -27.43 -34.29
C VAL A 29 -6.72 -28.50 -33.82
N PHE A 30 -7.05 -29.15 -32.72
CA PHE A 30 -6.35 -30.35 -32.27
C PHE A 30 -6.99 -31.57 -32.94
N ALA A 31 -6.20 -32.32 -33.74
CA ALA A 31 -6.68 -33.47 -34.52
C ALA A 31 -6.88 -34.74 -33.69
N GLY A 32 -7.34 -34.66 -32.46
CA GLY A 32 -7.58 -35.78 -31.56
C GLY A 32 -8.33 -35.39 -30.29
N THR A 33 -8.69 -36.38 -29.47
CA THR A 33 -9.27 -36.13 -28.15
C THR A 33 -8.16 -35.62 -27.22
N PRO A 34 -8.28 -34.39 -26.64
CA PRO A 34 -7.28 -33.93 -25.74
C PRO A 34 -7.24 -34.72 -24.42
N GLU A 35 -6.04 -34.93 -23.91
CA GLU A 35 -5.83 -35.55 -22.58
C GLU A 35 -5.44 -34.48 -21.57
N GLU A 36 -5.79 -34.71 -20.30
CA GLU A 36 -5.45 -33.77 -19.22
C GLU A 36 -3.93 -33.54 -19.15
N GLY A 37 -3.55 -32.25 -19.03
CA GLY A 37 -2.15 -31.84 -18.99
C GLY A 37 -1.52 -31.49 -20.35
N MET A 38 -2.24 -31.71 -21.46
CA MET A 38 -1.75 -31.25 -22.78
C MET A 38 -1.63 -29.74 -22.87
N ILE A 39 -0.63 -29.26 -23.59
CA ILE A 39 -0.38 -27.84 -23.85
C ILE A 39 -0.42 -27.56 -25.36
N ARG A 40 -1.06 -26.49 -25.75
CA ARG A 40 -1.06 -25.98 -27.14
C ARG A 40 -0.85 -24.47 -27.18
N ASN A 41 -0.45 -23.99 -28.35
CA ASN A 41 -0.49 -22.56 -28.69
C ASN A 41 -1.74 -22.32 -29.57
N ASP A 42 -2.73 -21.61 -29.05
CA ASP A 42 -3.96 -21.26 -29.78
C ASP A 42 -3.73 -20.01 -30.64
N GLN A 43 -3.67 -20.18 -31.94
CA GLN A 43 -3.54 -19.09 -32.91
C GLN A 43 -4.90 -18.65 -33.49
N SER A 44 -6.04 -19.25 -33.08
CA SER A 44 -7.35 -18.90 -33.61
C SER A 44 -7.80 -17.48 -33.25
N GLN A 45 -7.14 -16.86 -32.26
CA GLN A 45 -7.39 -15.48 -31.82
C GLN A 45 -6.44 -14.47 -32.47
N SER A 46 -5.57 -14.89 -33.40
CA SER A 46 -4.66 -14.00 -34.09
C SER A 46 -5.36 -13.23 -35.21
N SER A 47 -5.93 -12.10 -34.89
CA SER A 47 -5.93 -10.98 -35.83
C SER A 47 -4.51 -10.36 -35.80
N GLU A 48 -4.06 -9.67 -36.81
CA GLU A 48 -2.68 -9.12 -36.95
C GLU A 48 -2.17 -8.26 -35.76
N THR A 49 -2.97 -8.14 -34.69
CA THR A 49 -2.72 -7.34 -33.49
C THR A 49 -2.84 -8.13 -32.17
N SER A 50 -3.17 -9.43 -32.19
CA SER A 50 -3.31 -10.22 -30.97
C SER A 50 -2.28 -11.34 -30.86
N SER A 51 -1.65 -11.45 -29.70
CA SER A 51 -0.68 -12.48 -29.36
C SER A 51 -1.33 -13.86 -29.30
N SER A 52 -0.65 -14.88 -29.86
CA SER A 52 -1.04 -16.27 -29.67
C SER A 52 -1.08 -16.64 -28.18
N THR A 53 -2.12 -17.36 -27.76
CA THR A 53 -2.33 -17.72 -26.36
C THR A 53 -1.93 -19.17 -26.11
N MET A 54 -1.04 -19.40 -25.15
CA MET A 54 -0.74 -20.73 -24.65
C MET A 54 -1.89 -21.26 -23.82
N GLN A 55 -2.31 -22.48 -24.06
CA GLN A 55 -3.41 -23.16 -23.36
C GLN A 55 -2.99 -24.51 -22.84
N PHE A 56 -3.60 -24.95 -21.72
CA PHE A 56 -3.54 -26.33 -21.22
C PHE A 56 -4.93 -26.93 -21.17
N TYR A 57 -5.02 -28.25 -21.34
CA TYR A 57 -6.27 -28.98 -21.18
C TYR A 57 -6.41 -29.52 -19.76
N ASN A 58 -7.50 -29.17 -19.08
CA ASN A 58 -7.71 -29.55 -17.67
C ASN A 58 -8.58 -30.82 -17.50
N GLY A 59 -8.68 -31.66 -18.53
CA GLY A 59 -9.56 -32.85 -18.57
C GLY A 59 -10.97 -32.55 -19.06
N THR A 60 -11.39 -31.28 -19.13
CA THR A 60 -12.76 -30.89 -19.56
C THR A 60 -12.73 -29.85 -20.67
N ALA A 61 -11.84 -28.90 -20.61
CA ALA A 61 -11.72 -27.80 -21.57
C ALA A 61 -10.29 -27.27 -21.68
N TRP A 62 -9.98 -26.65 -22.82
CA TRP A 62 -8.77 -25.84 -22.98
C TRP A 62 -8.87 -24.56 -22.15
N LYS A 63 -7.87 -24.32 -21.31
CA LYS A 63 -7.75 -23.12 -20.46
C LYS A 63 -6.51 -22.35 -20.89
N ASN A 64 -6.63 -21.06 -21.01
CA ASN A 64 -5.47 -20.21 -21.21
C ASN A 64 -4.51 -20.36 -20.02
N PHE A 65 -3.21 -20.42 -20.28
CA PHE A 65 -2.27 -20.03 -19.24
C PHE A 65 -2.56 -18.55 -18.99
N VAL A 66 -3.32 -18.29 -17.96
CA VAL A 66 -3.47 -16.92 -17.50
C VAL A 66 -2.08 -16.50 -17.09
N ASN A 67 -1.56 -15.46 -17.71
CA ASN A 67 -0.41 -14.76 -17.18
C ASN A 67 -0.88 -14.17 -15.84
N LYS A 68 -0.90 -14.99 -14.79
CA LYS A 68 -1.17 -14.51 -13.46
C LYS A 68 -0.02 -13.56 -13.22
N THR A 69 -0.32 -12.27 -13.15
CA THR A 69 0.64 -11.29 -12.64
C THR A 69 1.35 -11.96 -11.47
N PRO A 70 2.67 -12.12 -11.49
CA PRO A 70 3.36 -12.75 -10.37
C PRO A 70 2.82 -12.10 -9.09
N ILE A 71 2.38 -12.90 -8.12
CA ILE A 71 2.01 -12.35 -6.81
C ILE A 71 3.24 -11.56 -6.38
N PRO A 72 3.14 -10.25 -6.15
CA PRO A 72 4.29 -9.47 -5.73
C PRO A 72 4.88 -10.15 -4.50
N LEU A 73 6.16 -10.48 -4.52
CA LEU A 73 6.83 -10.92 -3.31
C LEU A 73 6.67 -9.80 -2.27
N GLY A 74 6.24 -10.15 -1.07
CA GLY A 74 6.03 -9.16 -0.01
C GLY A 74 7.25 -8.27 0.13
N SER A 75 8.43 -8.88 0.25
CA SER A 75 9.73 -8.20 0.39
C SER A 75 10.15 -7.30 -0.78
N ASP A 76 9.54 -7.40 -1.95
CA ASP A 76 9.85 -6.55 -3.10
C ASP A 76 9.04 -5.24 -3.11
N ASN A 77 7.99 -5.16 -2.29
CA ASN A 77 7.04 -4.04 -2.32
C ASN A 77 6.72 -3.47 -0.95
N PHE A 78 6.96 -4.24 0.14
CA PHE A 78 6.83 -3.79 1.52
C PHE A 78 7.92 -4.40 2.38
N ASN A 79 8.57 -3.61 3.24
CA ASN A 79 9.45 -4.16 4.27
C ASN A 79 9.50 -3.27 5.52
N THR A 80 9.83 -3.90 6.63
CA THR A 80 10.09 -3.27 7.92
C THR A 80 11.58 -3.37 8.25
N VAL A 81 12.21 -2.25 8.55
CA VAL A 81 13.63 -2.19 8.96
C VAL A 81 13.75 -1.54 10.32
N LEU A 82 14.57 -2.12 11.20
CA LEU A 82 14.94 -1.56 12.49
C LEU A 82 16.34 -0.94 12.40
N TYR A 83 16.53 0.22 13.01
CA TYR A 83 17.85 0.84 13.09
C TYR A 83 18.03 1.64 14.38
N THR A 84 19.27 1.88 14.75
CA THR A 84 19.63 2.76 15.87
C THR A 84 20.24 4.04 15.31
N GLY A 85 19.74 5.18 15.78
CA GLY A 85 20.18 6.50 15.33
C GLY A 85 21.62 6.80 15.74
N ASN A 86 22.32 7.60 14.93
CA ASN A 86 23.73 7.98 15.12
C ASN A 86 23.95 9.49 15.25
N ASN A 87 22.90 10.29 15.21
CA ASN A 87 22.94 11.76 15.28
C ASN A 87 23.75 12.43 14.16
N GLY A 88 23.82 11.79 12.99
CA GLY A 88 24.51 12.29 11.80
C GLY A 88 23.71 12.09 10.53
N THR A 89 24.40 11.91 9.41
CA THR A 89 23.84 11.37 8.18
C THR A 89 23.98 9.85 8.22
N GLN A 90 22.90 9.13 8.02
CA GLN A 90 22.90 7.67 8.11
C GLN A 90 22.12 7.05 6.96
N SER A 91 22.76 6.15 6.22
CA SER A 91 22.09 5.30 5.23
C SER A 91 21.50 4.08 5.91
N ILE A 92 20.20 3.87 5.72
CA ILE A 92 19.44 2.71 6.20
C ILE A 92 19.21 1.79 5.00
N THR A 93 19.75 0.58 5.08
CA THR A 93 19.70 -0.46 4.03
C THR A 93 18.94 -1.69 4.50
N GLY A 94 18.71 -2.65 3.60
CA GLY A 94 17.98 -3.88 3.90
C GLY A 94 16.47 -3.75 3.74
N VAL A 95 16.01 -2.69 3.05
CA VAL A 95 14.61 -2.59 2.63
C VAL A 95 14.33 -3.56 1.48
N GLY A 96 15.32 -3.86 0.62
CA GLY A 96 15.22 -4.78 -0.52
C GLY A 96 14.77 -4.10 -1.81
N PHE A 97 14.35 -2.85 -1.76
CA PHE A 97 13.92 -2.05 -2.91
C PHE A 97 14.10 -0.55 -2.62
N GLN A 98 13.98 0.29 -3.64
CA GLN A 98 13.87 1.73 -3.44
C GLN A 98 12.44 2.06 -2.98
N PRO A 99 12.27 2.60 -1.75
CA PRO A 99 10.96 3.02 -1.28
C PRO A 99 10.42 4.23 -2.05
N ASP A 100 9.10 4.26 -2.21
CA ASP A 100 8.34 5.44 -2.63
C ASP A 100 7.58 6.07 -1.45
N PHE A 101 7.37 5.31 -0.39
CA PHE A 101 6.81 5.80 0.86
C PHE A 101 7.51 5.15 2.04
N THR A 102 7.95 5.96 2.99
CA THR A 102 8.57 5.50 4.24
C THR A 102 7.91 6.17 5.43
N TRP A 103 7.54 5.37 6.41
CA TRP A 103 6.94 5.77 7.66
C TRP A 103 7.85 5.37 8.81
N ILE A 104 8.47 6.34 9.48
CA ILE A 104 9.45 6.14 10.55
C ILE A 104 8.83 6.49 11.90
N LYS A 105 9.18 5.73 12.95
CA LYS A 105 8.84 6.03 14.35
C LYS A 105 9.94 5.63 15.29
N ALA A 106 10.30 6.54 16.21
CA ALA A 106 11.12 6.21 17.37
C ALA A 106 10.35 5.26 18.30
N ARG A 107 11.01 4.17 18.72
CA ARG A 107 10.41 3.10 19.55
C ARG A 107 10.53 3.38 21.03
N ASP A 108 11.55 4.09 21.44
CA ASP A 108 11.94 4.32 22.84
C ASP A 108 11.80 5.78 23.30
N ASN A 109 11.17 6.63 22.50
CA ASN A 109 10.94 8.02 22.83
C ASN A 109 9.49 8.45 22.49
N GLY A 110 8.71 8.71 23.53
CA GLY A 110 7.31 9.13 23.43
C GLY A 110 7.10 10.59 23.02
N SER A 111 8.16 11.37 22.87
CA SER A 111 8.05 12.77 22.39
C SER A 111 8.27 12.90 20.88
N ASN A 112 8.65 11.82 20.20
CA ASN A 112 8.94 11.83 18.77
C ASN A 112 7.67 11.54 17.97
N ASN A 113 7.25 12.49 17.16
CA ASN A 113 6.18 12.26 16.19
C ASN A 113 6.58 11.20 15.16
N HIS A 114 5.60 10.64 14.49
CA HIS A 114 5.82 9.84 13.28
C HIS A 114 6.39 10.71 12.17
N ALA A 115 7.28 10.14 11.33
CA ALA A 115 7.85 10.81 10.17
C ALA A 115 7.44 10.07 8.88
N LEU A 116 6.66 10.74 8.02
CA LEU A 116 6.16 10.21 6.76
C LEU A 116 6.76 11.01 5.60
N THR A 117 7.46 10.32 4.72
CA THR A 117 8.07 10.89 3.51
C THR A 117 7.76 10.01 2.31
N ASP A 118 7.43 10.61 1.17
CA ASP A 118 7.14 9.91 -0.07
C ASP A 118 7.84 10.52 -1.29
N SER A 119 7.91 9.73 -2.37
CA SER A 119 8.61 10.10 -3.60
C SER A 119 7.87 11.15 -4.44
N VAL A 120 6.58 11.36 -4.20
CA VAL A 120 5.76 12.36 -4.91
C VAL A 120 6.04 13.75 -4.37
N ARG A 121 6.06 13.93 -3.04
CA ARG A 121 6.42 15.22 -2.42
C ARG A 121 7.94 15.45 -2.38
N GLY A 122 8.70 14.37 -2.62
CA GLY A 122 10.15 14.38 -2.55
C GLY A 122 10.71 14.25 -1.14
N THR A 123 12.02 14.30 -1.04
CA THR A 123 12.80 14.21 0.20
C THR A 123 13.33 15.56 0.65
N GLY A 124 13.80 15.66 1.89
CA GLY A 124 14.42 16.88 2.42
C GLY A 124 13.70 17.50 3.59
N SER A 125 14.26 18.57 4.11
CA SER A 125 13.86 19.20 5.39
C SER A 125 12.50 19.92 5.37
N GLY A 126 11.80 19.97 4.27
CA GLY A 126 10.47 20.57 4.15
C GLY A 126 9.36 19.59 3.86
N ASN A 127 9.68 18.34 3.54
CA ASN A 127 8.74 17.41 2.91
C ASN A 127 8.20 16.32 3.85
N GLY A 128 8.49 16.38 5.14
CA GLY A 128 7.97 15.43 6.12
C GLY A 128 6.55 15.76 6.60
N LEU A 129 5.77 14.73 6.88
CA LEU A 129 4.46 14.81 7.53
C LEU A 129 4.46 13.94 8.79
N SER A 130 3.50 14.17 9.68
CA SER A 130 3.28 13.34 10.88
C SER A 130 1.88 12.77 10.89
N SER A 131 1.76 11.44 11.03
CA SER A 131 0.44 10.78 11.10
C SER A 131 -0.35 11.17 12.35
N ASN A 132 0.32 11.54 13.43
CA ASN A 132 -0.29 11.84 14.74
C ASN A 132 -0.55 13.33 14.98
N THR A 133 -0.37 14.19 13.97
CA THR A 133 -0.61 15.64 14.10
C THR A 133 -1.44 16.19 12.95
N THR A 134 -2.03 17.37 13.15
CA THR A 134 -2.77 18.10 12.10
C THR A 134 -1.86 18.95 11.22
N GLY A 135 -0.59 19.11 11.56
CA GLY A 135 0.29 20.08 10.92
C GLY A 135 0.41 19.90 9.40
N ALA A 136 0.64 21.01 8.74
CA ALA A 136 0.95 21.06 7.32
C ALA A 136 2.33 20.46 7.02
N GLU A 137 2.68 20.33 5.77
CA GLU A 137 4.03 20.01 5.33
C GLU A 137 5.05 21.02 5.87
N GLY A 138 6.29 20.58 6.06
CA GLY A 138 7.33 21.41 6.65
C GLY A 138 7.48 21.31 8.17
N GLN A 139 6.71 20.45 8.84
CA GLN A 139 6.88 20.17 10.28
C GLN A 139 8.27 19.59 10.61
N TYR A 140 8.89 18.91 9.67
CA TYR A 140 10.26 18.45 9.78
C TYR A 140 11.19 19.48 9.15
N SER A 141 11.37 20.61 9.84
CA SER A 141 12.48 21.51 9.53
C SER A 141 13.79 20.76 9.75
N ALA A 142 14.88 21.24 9.16
CA ALA A 142 16.21 20.67 9.39
C ALA A 142 16.56 20.48 10.89
N ALA A 143 15.91 21.26 11.76
CA ALA A 143 16.10 21.19 13.22
C ALA A 143 15.62 19.83 13.82
N TYR A 144 14.62 19.17 13.26
CA TYR A 144 14.06 17.92 13.81
C TYR A 144 14.56 16.66 13.09
N GLY A 145 15.39 16.81 12.08
CA GLY A 145 15.84 15.70 11.23
C GLY A 145 14.84 15.33 10.14
N TYR A 146 15.28 14.68 9.10
CA TYR A 146 14.48 14.35 7.93
C TYR A 146 15.06 13.19 7.13
N LEU A 147 14.26 12.59 6.26
CA LEU A 147 14.71 11.68 5.22
C LEU A 147 15.25 12.52 4.05
N SER A 148 16.53 12.34 3.73
CA SER A 148 17.25 13.17 2.75
C SER A 148 17.34 12.56 1.36
N ALA A 149 17.22 11.24 1.23
CA ALA A 149 17.23 10.54 -0.06
C ALA A 149 16.61 9.16 0.04
N PHE A 150 15.94 8.71 -1.02
CA PHE A 150 15.66 7.29 -1.27
C PHE A 150 16.83 6.67 -2.03
N SER A 151 17.11 5.39 -1.80
CA SER A 151 18.17 4.62 -2.46
C SER A 151 17.63 3.27 -2.93
N THR A 152 18.39 2.56 -3.76
CA THR A 152 17.98 1.27 -4.36
C THR A 152 17.65 0.18 -3.35
N ASP A 153 18.14 0.27 -2.10
CA ASP A 153 17.91 -0.71 -1.02
C ASP A 153 17.50 -0.01 0.28
N GLY A 154 16.86 1.17 0.20
CA GLY A 154 16.45 1.88 1.40
C GLY A 154 16.44 3.39 1.28
N PHE A 155 16.97 4.07 2.30
CA PHE A 155 16.89 5.53 2.39
C PHE A 155 18.01 6.09 3.26
N THR A 156 18.24 7.40 3.18
CA THR A 156 19.17 8.13 4.02
C THR A 156 18.44 9.10 4.93
N VAL A 157 18.74 9.09 6.21
CA VAL A 157 18.23 10.04 7.21
C VAL A 157 19.30 11.03 7.63
N GLN A 158 18.88 12.25 7.87
CA GLN A 158 19.70 13.33 8.41
C GLN A 158 19.19 13.68 9.80
N ALA A 159 20.11 13.68 10.79
CA ALA A 159 19.76 14.12 12.14
C ALA A 159 19.42 15.61 12.19
N GLY A 160 18.52 15.96 13.08
CA GLY A 160 18.25 17.34 13.44
C GLY A 160 19.23 17.90 14.47
N SER A 161 19.19 19.21 14.64
CA SER A 161 20.00 19.95 15.64
C SER A 161 19.29 20.15 16.98
N THR A 162 17.99 19.80 17.06
CA THR A 162 17.15 19.97 18.26
C THR A 162 16.55 18.64 18.72
N SER A 163 16.10 18.59 19.98
CA SER A 163 15.29 17.50 20.51
C SER A 163 13.81 17.95 20.57
N PRO A 164 12.86 17.11 20.17
CA PRO A 164 13.01 15.73 19.69
C PRO A 164 13.60 15.67 18.27
N ASN A 165 14.39 14.63 17.97
CA ASN A 165 14.88 14.31 16.63
C ASN A 165 14.10 13.09 16.13
N PHE A 166 13.25 13.29 15.15
CA PHE A 166 12.22 12.31 14.79
C PHE A 166 12.76 11.07 14.06
N VAL A 167 13.94 11.19 13.44
CA VAL A 167 14.42 10.12 12.56
C VAL A 167 15.81 9.59 12.91
N ASN A 168 16.66 10.32 13.66
CA ASN A 168 18.06 9.91 13.85
C ASN A 168 18.74 10.44 15.11
N SER A 169 18.07 10.47 16.27
CA SER A 169 18.70 10.76 17.58
C SER A 169 19.74 9.72 17.92
N SER A 170 20.87 10.12 18.50
CA SER A 170 21.91 9.21 18.96
C SER A 170 21.36 8.15 19.91
N SER A 171 21.67 6.90 19.61
CA SER A 171 21.31 5.71 20.42
C SER A 171 19.81 5.45 20.57
N ALA A 172 18.92 6.23 19.95
CA ALA A 172 17.50 5.95 19.91
C ALA A 172 17.18 4.85 18.89
N ASN A 173 16.24 3.99 19.23
CA ASN A 173 15.82 2.89 18.35
C ASN A 173 14.62 3.31 17.50
N TYR A 174 14.66 2.97 16.23
CA TYR A 174 13.64 3.30 15.24
C TYR A 174 13.11 2.06 14.56
N VAL A 175 11.88 2.17 14.07
CA VAL A 175 11.30 1.31 13.06
C VAL A 175 10.95 2.15 11.85
N SER A 176 11.18 1.61 10.66
CA SER A 176 10.65 2.13 9.40
C SER A 176 9.82 1.08 8.70
N TRP A 177 8.66 1.48 8.22
CA TRP A 177 7.82 0.71 7.32
C TRP A 177 7.90 1.39 5.95
N SER A 178 8.23 0.62 4.93
CA SER A 178 8.51 1.15 3.59
C SER A 178 7.69 0.44 2.54
N TRP A 179 7.11 1.21 1.60
CA TRP A 179 6.30 0.72 0.48
C TRP A 179 6.88 1.19 -0.84
N LYS A 180 6.76 0.33 -1.87
CA LYS A 180 7.12 0.63 -3.24
C LYS A 180 5.87 0.99 -4.03
N ALA A 181 5.85 2.18 -4.61
CA ALA A 181 4.85 2.61 -5.57
C ALA A 181 5.42 2.57 -7.01
N GLY A 182 5.05 3.50 -7.85
CA GLY A 182 5.45 3.53 -9.26
C GLY A 182 6.77 4.23 -9.56
N GLY A 183 7.51 4.67 -8.54
CA GLY A 183 8.72 5.47 -8.69
C GLY A 183 8.45 6.98 -8.59
N ALA A 184 9.51 7.76 -8.34
CA ALA A 184 9.41 9.20 -8.17
C ALA A 184 9.03 9.90 -9.48
N PRO A 185 7.99 10.76 -9.51
CA PRO A 185 7.74 11.67 -10.62
C PRO A 185 8.94 12.58 -10.89
N THR A 186 9.15 12.93 -12.16
CA THR A 186 10.26 13.81 -12.60
C THR A 186 9.77 15.18 -13.09
N ALA A 187 8.46 15.39 -13.09
CA ALA A 187 7.78 16.62 -13.47
C ALA A 187 6.47 16.74 -12.69
N THR A 188 5.91 17.91 -12.68
CA THR A 188 4.63 18.23 -12.02
C THR A 188 3.65 18.78 -13.05
N ASN A 189 2.39 18.33 -13.03
CA ASN A 189 1.31 19.00 -13.74
C ASN A 189 0.95 20.29 -12.98
N SER A 190 0.89 21.39 -13.70
CA SER A 190 0.36 22.63 -13.12
C SER A 190 -1.12 22.49 -12.77
N ALA A 191 -1.55 23.11 -11.68
CA ALA A 191 -2.97 23.20 -11.35
C ALA A 191 -3.73 23.83 -12.54
N GLY A 192 -4.77 23.15 -13.01
CA GLY A 192 -5.56 23.60 -14.18
C GLY A 192 -4.95 23.31 -15.55
N ALA A 193 -3.85 22.53 -15.64
CA ALA A 193 -3.26 22.12 -16.92
C ALA A 193 -4.14 21.17 -17.75
N GLY A 194 -5.28 20.74 -17.19
CA GLY A 194 -6.18 19.78 -17.81
C GLY A 194 -5.74 18.34 -17.59
N ASN A 195 -6.42 17.40 -18.27
CA ASN A 195 -6.24 15.96 -18.01
C ASN A 195 -5.09 15.33 -18.80
N VAL A 196 -4.37 16.06 -19.65
CA VAL A 196 -3.18 15.55 -20.34
C VAL A 196 -1.97 15.74 -19.42
N PRO A 197 -1.34 14.67 -18.91
CA PRO A 197 -0.25 14.81 -17.97
C PRO A 197 0.99 15.40 -18.61
N THR A 198 1.70 16.24 -17.90
CA THR A 198 3.07 16.61 -18.24
C THR A 198 3.93 15.34 -18.21
N SER A 199 4.78 15.15 -19.22
CA SER A 199 5.64 13.98 -19.28
C SER A 199 6.48 13.85 -18.01
N GLY A 200 6.41 12.68 -17.35
CA GLY A 200 7.11 12.40 -16.10
C GLY A 200 6.35 12.78 -14.83
N SER A 201 5.17 13.42 -14.90
CA SER A 201 4.35 13.69 -13.71
C SER A 201 3.57 12.47 -13.21
N VAL A 202 3.39 11.47 -14.04
CA VAL A 202 2.66 10.24 -13.73
C VAL A 202 3.56 9.04 -13.97
N MET A 203 3.86 8.30 -12.91
CA MET A 203 4.67 7.08 -12.92
C MET A 203 3.79 5.88 -12.55
N ILE A 204 3.63 4.94 -13.46
CA ILE A 204 2.88 3.69 -13.26
C ILE A 204 3.83 2.52 -13.46
N ASP A 205 3.98 1.68 -12.42
CA ASP A 205 4.84 0.48 -12.46
C ASP A 205 6.28 0.77 -12.94
N GLY A 206 6.84 1.92 -12.54
CA GLY A 206 8.19 2.38 -12.92
C GLY A 206 8.29 3.04 -14.29
N VAL A 207 7.17 3.26 -14.99
CA VAL A 207 7.15 3.85 -16.32
C VAL A 207 6.36 5.14 -16.36
N ALA A 208 6.89 6.17 -17.02
CA ALA A 208 6.15 7.42 -17.22
C ALA A 208 4.93 7.20 -18.12
N SER A 209 3.75 7.57 -17.61
CA SER A 209 2.49 7.48 -18.33
C SER A 209 2.13 8.80 -18.99
N THR A 210 1.65 8.74 -20.25
CA THR A 210 1.09 9.86 -21.00
C THR A 210 -0.42 9.73 -21.20
N ALA A 211 -1.04 8.72 -20.57
CA ALA A 211 -2.47 8.50 -20.65
C ALA A 211 -3.22 9.68 -20.01
N THR A 212 -4.34 10.07 -20.60
CA THR A 212 -5.20 11.12 -20.08
C THR A 212 -5.64 10.80 -18.65
N LEU A 213 -5.43 11.75 -17.75
CA LEU A 213 -5.84 11.64 -16.35
C LEU A 213 -7.36 11.58 -16.23
N ALA A 214 -7.83 10.65 -15.42
CA ALA A 214 -9.24 10.54 -15.08
C ALA A 214 -9.62 11.58 -14.01
N GLY A 215 -10.89 11.99 -13.99
CA GLY A 215 -11.44 12.85 -12.96
C GLY A 215 -11.68 14.29 -13.40
N SER A 216 -12.34 15.03 -12.52
CA SER A 216 -12.64 16.47 -12.70
C SER A 216 -11.52 17.37 -12.18
N ILE A 217 -10.67 16.86 -11.30
CA ILE A 217 -9.41 17.48 -10.87
C ILE A 217 -8.27 16.66 -11.46
N ALA A 218 -7.40 17.29 -12.25
CA ALA A 218 -6.18 16.67 -12.70
C ALA A 218 -5.22 16.47 -11.51
N ALA A 219 -4.74 15.24 -11.31
CA ALA A 219 -3.64 15.01 -10.37
C ALA A 219 -2.42 15.83 -10.78
N THR A 220 -1.70 16.38 -9.81
CA THR A 220 -0.45 17.08 -10.07
C THR A 220 0.69 16.10 -10.28
N GLU A 221 0.69 15.01 -9.52
CA GLU A 221 1.66 13.92 -9.65
C GLU A 221 1.02 12.61 -9.18
N ILE A 222 1.44 11.49 -9.79
CA ILE A 222 1.04 10.13 -9.42
C ILE A 222 2.28 9.23 -9.40
N SER A 223 2.38 8.40 -8.38
CA SER A 223 3.27 7.24 -8.32
C SER A 223 2.44 6.03 -7.94
N ALA A 224 2.19 5.10 -8.88
CA ALA A 224 1.32 3.95 -8.66
C ALA A 224 1.99 2.63 -9.06
N ASN A 225 1.85 1.62 -8.18
CA ASN A 225 2.22 0.23 -8.41
C ASN A 225 0.95 -0.60 -8.48
N THR A 226 0.51 -0.93 -9.70
CA THR A 226 -0.75 -1.65 -9.92
C THR A 226 -0.65 -3.08 -9.40
N ALA A 227 0.51 -3.72 -9.52
CA ALA A 227 0.73 -5.08 -9.04
C ALA A 227 0.70 -5.18 -7.50
N ALA A 228 1.20 -4.15 -6.79
CA ALA A 228 1.19 -4.09 -5.32
C ALA A 228 -0.07 -3.42 -4.75
N GLY A 229 -0.91 -2.83 -5.60
CA GLY A 229 -2.14 -2.17 -5.18
C GLY A 229 -1.92 -0.94 -4.31
N PHE A 230 -0.86 -0.18 -4.57
CA PHE A 230 -0.51 1.02 -3.82
C PHE A 230 -0.23 2.22 -4.73
N SER A 231 -0.81 3.35 -4.40
CA SER A 231 -0.64 4.60 -5.13
C SER A 231 -0.47 5.80 -4.20
N ILE A 232 0.36 6.74 -4.63
CA ILE A 232 0.57 8.05 -4.02
C ILE A 232 0.14 9.09 -5.05
N VAL A 233 -0.77 9.97 -4.65
CA VAL A 233 -1.36 10.98 -5.56
C VAL A 233 -1.30 12.34 -4.92
N SER A 234 -0.75 13.33 -5.61
CA SER A 234 -0.89 14.73 -5.26
C SER A 234 -1.89 15.44 -6.17
N TYR A 235 -2.64 16.38 -5.62
CA TYR A 235 -3.57 17.23 -6.37
C TYR A 235 -3.77 18.59 -5.68
N THR A 236 -4.30 19.55 -6.42
CA THR A 236 -4.71 20.86 -5.87
C THR A 236 -6.23 20.92 -5.81
N GLY A 237 -6.77 21.22 -4.64
CA GLY A 237 -8.21 21.36 -4.42
C GLY A 237 -8.81 22.53 -5.20
N ASN A 238 -10.08 22.42 -5.57
CA ASN A 238 -10.83 23.46 -6.28
C ASN A 238 -12.03 24.03 -5.50
N GLY A 239 -12.31 23.49 -4.31
CA GLY A 239 -13.39 23.93 -3.44
C GLY A 239 -14.81 23.53 -3.89
N SER A 240 -14.94 22.83 -5.02
CA SER A 240 -16.24 22.45 -5.56
C SER A 240 -16.73 21.13 -4.97
N THR A 241 -18.06 20.94 -4.95
CA THR A 241 -18.68 19.68 -4.51
C THR A 241 -18.54 18.58 -5.56
N SER A 242 -18.60 17.32 -5.12
CA SER A 242 -18.70 16.15 -6.01
C SER A 242 -17.58 16.07 -7.06
N GLN A 243 -16.34 16.30 -6.61
CA GLN A 243 -15.18 16.21 -7.47
C GLN A 243 -14.57 14.82 -7.45
N THR A 244 -13.75 14.54 -8.45
CA THR A 244 -13.02 13.28 -8.57
C THR A 244 -11.60 13.53 -9.09
N TYR A 245 -10.65 12.67 -8.73
CA TYR A 245 -9.31 12.64 -9.30
C TYR A 245 -8.84 11.19 -9.53
N GLY A 246 -7.94 11.00 -10.49
CA GLY A 246 -7.39 9.70 -10.83
C GLY A 246 -6.35 9.23 -9.81
N HIS A 247 -6.31 7.92 -9.53
CA HIS A 247 -5.35 7.34 -8.58
C HIS A 247 -4.30 6.42 -9.22
N GLY A 248 -4.38 6.14 -10.51
CA GLY A 248 -3.37 5.37 -11.23
C GLY A 248 -3.38 3.85 -10.98
N LEU A 249 -4.23 3.32 -10.10
CA LEU A 249 -4.45 1.88 -9.92
C LEU A 249 -5.45 1.35 -10.94
N ASP A 250 -5.50 0.02 -11.11
CA ASP A 250 -6.43 -0.70 -11.99
C ASP A 250 -7.63 -1.30 -11.25
N SER A 251 -7.68 -1.14 -9.94
CA SER A 251 -8.71 -1.67 -9.04
C SER A 251 -9.24 -0.59 -8.10
N ILE A 252 -10.45 -0.79 -7.58
CA ILE A 252 -11.08 0.14 -6.63
C ILE A 252 -10.24 0.17 -5.34
N PRO A 253 -9.78 1.35 -4.88
CA PRO A 253 -9.16 1.47 -3.58
C PRO A 253 -10.06 0.97 -2.45
N GLU A 254 -9.48 0.27 -1.50
CA GLU A 254 -10.17 -0.27 -0.31
C GLU A 254 -9.86 0.53 0.96
N MET A 255 -8.74 1.25 0.95
CA MET A 255 -8.37 2.25 1.98
C MET A 255 -7.74 3.46 1.30
N ILE A 256 -8.17 4.65 1.71
CA ILE A 256 -7.69 5.94 1.21
C ILE A 256 -7.35 6.80 2.41
N ILE A 257 -6.11 7.28 2.48
CA ILE A 257 -5.61 8.19 3.52
C ILE A 257 -5.22 9.48 2.82
N THR A 258 -5.84 10.60 3.20
CA THR A 258 -5.56 11.91 2.59
C THR A 258 -5.04 12.91 3.62
N LYS A 259 -4.18 13.81 3.18
CA LYS A 259 -3.67 14.92 3.99
C LYS A 259 -3.63 16.21 3.19
N ASN A 260 -4.17 17.27 3.77
CA ASN A 260 -3.93 18.62 3.33
C ASN A 260 -2.48 19.01 3.68
N THR A 261 -1.63 19.21 2.67
CA THR A 261 -0.22 19.55 2.86
C THR A 261 0.02 21.07 3.02
N SER A 262 -0.93 21.89 2.60
CA SER A 262 -0.86 23.37 2.69
C SER A 262 -1.39 23.92 4.01
N GLY A 263 -2.20 23.16 4.75
CA GLY A 263 -2.89 23.62 5.95
C GLY A 263 -2.89 22.61 7.10
N SER A 264 -3.18 23.13 8.29
CA SER A 264 -3.31 22.32 9.50
C SER A 264 -4.70 21.69 9.55
N GLU A 265 -4.82 20.48 8.99
CA GLU A 265 -6.06 19.73 8.91
C GLU A 265 -5.85 18.30 9.43
N TYR A 266 -6.94 17.66 9.86
CA TYR A 266 -6.92 16.23 10.21
C TYR A 266 -6.58 15.38 8.98
N TRP A 267 -6.27 14.09 9.23
CA TRP A 267 -5.99 13.08 8.22
C TRP A 267 -7.24 12.22 7.98
N PRO A 268 -8.15 12.57 7.06
CA PRO A 268 -9.31 11.73 6.79
C PRO A 268 -8.88 10.39 6.17
N VAL A 269 -9.46 9.32 6.69
CA VAL A 269 -9.27 7.94 6.22
C VAL A 269 -10.62 7.36 5.83
N TRP A 270 -10.75 6.99 4.56
CA TRP A 270 -11.87 6.19 4.09
C TRP A 270 -11.46 4.73 3.99
N ASN A 271 -12.41 3.83 4.30
CA ASN A 271 -12.26 2.39 4.11
C ASN A 271 -13.58 1.82 3.59
N LYS A 272 -13.49 0.82 2.70
CA LYS A 272 -14.66 0.21 2.04
C LYS A 272 -15.67 -0.43 3.00
N ASP A 273 -15.21 -0.81 4.20
CA ASP A 273 -16.00 -1.53 5.21
C ASP A 273 -16.57 -0.60 6.31
N LEU A 274 -16.46 0.72 6.17
CA LEU A 274 -17.15 1.69 7.01
C LEU A 274 -18.65 1.67 6.75
N THR A 275 -19.45 2.23 7.63
CA THR A 275 -20.92 2.22 7.59
C THR A 275 -21.49 2.65 6.24
N SER A 276 -20.88 3.62 5.58
CA SER A 276 -21.19 4.00 4.19
C SER A 276 -20.00 4.74 3.55
N VAL A 277 -20.10 5.02 2.25
CA VAL A 277 -19.10 5.80 1.51
C VAL A 277 -18.88 7.21 2.07
N ASN A 278 -19.85 7.75 2.79
CA ASN A 278 -19.76 9.09 3.41
C ASN A 278 -19.07 9.08 4.78
N TYR A 279 -18.90 7.89 5.38
CA TYR A 279 -18.24 7.75 6.67
C TYR A 279 -16.72 7.75 6.49
N PHE A 280 -16.03 8.31 7.46
CA PHE A 280 -14.58 8.33 7.50
C PHE A 280 -14.07 8.39 8.94
N LEU A 281 -12.80 8.12 9.11
CA LEU A 281 -12.02 8.18 10.35
C LEU A 281 -10.96 9.26 10.22
N TYR A 282 -10.31 9.61 11.34
CA TYR A 282 -9.10 10.40 11.35
C TYR A 282 -7.90 9.56 11.79
N LEU A 283 -6.82 9.55 10.99
CA LEU A 283 -5.60 8.80 11.34
C LEU A 283 -4.91 9.38 12.59
N ASN A 284 -5.00 10.68 12.77
CA ASN A 284 -4.36 11.41 13.87
C ASN A 284 -5.20 11.53 15.13
N THR A 285 -6.37 10.86 15.20
CA THR A 285 -7.22 10.85 16.40
C THR A 285 -7.63 9.42 16.78
N THR A 286 -8.28 9.31 17.92
CA THR A 286 -8.86 8.05 18.41
C THR A 286 -10.36 7.93 18.10
N ASP A 287 -10.98 8.89 17.47
CA ASP A 287 -12.42 8.96 17.26
C ASP A 287 -12.97 7.75 16.51
N ALA A 288 -14.22 7.43 16.76
CA ALA A 288 -15.01 6.50 15.97
C ALA A 288 -15.28 7.06 14.56
N GLU A 289 -15.78 6.20 13.65
CA GLU A 289 -16.20 6.67 12.33
C GLU A 289 -17.32 7.69 12.44
N GLY A 290 -17.28 8.71 11.59
CA GLY A 290 -18.27 9.76 11.53
C GLY A 290 -18.83 9.96 10.13
N ASP A 291 -20.13 10.32 10.04
CA ASP A 291 -20.77 10.68 8.79
C ASP A 291 -20.35 12.08 8.36
N GLY A 292 -19.57 12.16 7.28
CA GLY A 292 -19.18 13.42 6.65
C GLY A 292 -20.22 14.00 5.71
N VAL A 293 -21.38 13.37 5.59
CA VAL A 293 -22.48 13.81 4.69
C VAL A 293 -21.99 14.02 3.24
N GLY A 294 -20.99 13.19 2.80
CA GLY A 294 -20.38 13.29 1.47
C GLY A 294 -19.47 14.51 1.26
N THR A 295 -19.13 15.25 2.33
CA THR A 295 -18.26 16.43 2.20
C THR A 295 -16.77 16.08 2.12
N ALA A 296 -16.35 14.95 2.71
CA ALA A 296 -14.99 14.41 2.56
C ALA A 296 -14.94 13.43 1.39
N PHE A 297 -15.40 12.21 1.57
CA PHE A 297 -15.47 11.19 0.51
C PHE A 297 -16.91 11.02 0.00
N ASN A 298 -17.09 10.55 -1.22
CA ASN A 298 -18.40 10.34 -1.83
C ASN A 298 -18.40 9.13 -2.79
N SER A 299 -19.57 8.85 -3.41
CA SER A 299 -19.80 7.69 -4.29
C SER A 299 -19.00 7.71 -5.61
N GLY A 300 -18.14 8.70 -5.86
CA GLY A 300 -17.27 8.74 -7.03
C GLY A 300 -16.02 7.86 -6.93
N ILE A 301 -15.89 7.02 -5.89
CA ILE A 301 -14.78 6.06 -5.77
C ILE A 301 -15.04 4.88 -6.71
N SER A 302 -14.08 4.61 -7.61
CA SER A 302 -14.13 3.57 -8.63
C SER A 302 -12.76 2.96 -8.89
N SER A 303 -12.63 2.08 -9.90
CA SER A 303 -11.33 1.50 -10.29
C SER A 303 -10.32 2.51 -10.86
N THR A 304 -10.76 3.72 -11.17
CA THR A 304 -9.89 4.76 -11.74
C THR A 304 -9.96 6.10 -10.99
N LEU A 305 -10.94 6.28 -10.11
CA LEU A 305 -11.26 7.57 -9.49
C LEU A 305 -11.39 7.48 -7.97
N ILE A 306 -10.99 8.54 -7.30
CA ILE A 306 -11.36 8.85 -5.91
C ILE A 306 -12.32 10.03 -5.94
N GLY A 307 -13.53 9.82 -5.35
CA GLY A 307 -14.57 10.83 -5.23
C GLY A 307 -14.44 11.61 -3.93
N ILE A 308 -14.48 12.95 -4.02
CA ILE A 308 -14.38 13.86 -2.88
C ILE A 308 -15.45 14.94 -2.91
N GLY A 309 -15.79 15.45 -1.72
CA GLY A 309 -16.68 16.59 -1.55
C GLY A 309 -15.93 17.92 -1.48
N SER A 310 -16.48 18.89 -0.74
CA SER A 310 -15.94 20.25 -0.61
C SER A 310 -15.29 20.53 0.74
N SER A 311 -15.14 19.51 1.61
CA SER A 311 -14.52 19.69 2.93
C SER A 311 -13.07 20.17 2.81
N GLY A 312 -12.65 21.04 3.72
CA GLY A 312 -11.25 21.47 3.88
C GLY A 312 -10.27 20.32 4.10
N LEU A 313 -10.76 19.20 4.59
CA LEU A 313 -9.99 17.96 4.76
C LEU A 313 -9.43 17.41 3.44
N VAL A 314 -10.14 17.66 2.32
CA VAL A 314 -9.84 17.03 1.01
C VAL A 314 -9.89 18.00 -0.17
N ASN A 315 -10.52 19.19 -0.09
CA ASN A 315 -10.78 19.99 -1.29
C ASN A 315 -10.92 21.51 -1.08
N THR A 316 -10.15 22.13 -0.18
CA THR A 316 -10.08 23.60 -0.14
C THR A 316 -9.46 24.14 -1.42
N SER A 317 -10.07 25.16 -2.00
CA SER A 317 -9.55 25.80 -3.23
C SER A 317 -8.10 26.26 -3.07
N SER A 318 -7.28 25.92 -4.06
CA SER A 318 -5.85 26.29 -4.15
C SER A 318 -4.96 25.71 -3.05
N GLN A 319 -5.43 24.73 -2.27
CA GLN A 319 -4.59 23.98 -1.34
C GLN A 319 -4.14 22.64 -1.94
N ASN A 320 -2.95 22.20 -1.56
CA ASN A 320 -2.36 20.96 -2.04
C ASN A 320 -2.67 19.81 -1.08
N TYR A 321 -2.85 18.64 -1.65
CA TYR A 321 -3.18 17.41 -0.95
C TYR A 321 -2.27 16.26 -1.39
N ILE A 322 -2.02 15.34 -0.48
CA ILE A 322 -1.42 14.04 -0.77
C ILE A 322 -2.38 12.95 -0.35
N THR A 323 -2.52 11.92 -1.18
CA THR A 323 -3.35 10.74 -0.93
C THR A 323 -2.54 9.48 -1.09
N TYR A 324 -2.69 8.56 -0.14
CA TYR A 324 -2.19 7.19 -0.18
C TYR A 324 -3.39 6.26 -0.37
N ALA A 325 -3.46 5.58 -1.50
CA ALA A 325 -4.56 4.70 -1.85
C ALA A 325 -4.08 3.24 -1.96
N PHE A 326 -4.82 2.33 -1.33
CA PHE A 326 -4.48 0.93 -1.26
C PHE A 326 -5.66 0.06 -1.66
N HIS A 327 -5.40 -1.06 -2.35
CA HIS A 327 -6.33 -2.18 -2.49
C HIS A 327 -5.67 -3.51 -2.15
N SER A 328 -6.48 -4.52 -1.82
CA SER A 328 -5.98 -5.86 -1.51
C SER A 328 -5.41 -6.56 -2.74
N VAL A 329 -4.27 -7.22 -2.56
CA VAL A 329 -3.63 -8.08 -3.56
C VAL A 329 -3.42 -9.46 -2.98
N ALA A 330 -4.00 -10.49 -3.59
CA ALA A 330 -3.96 -11.86 -3.09
C ALA A 330 -2.52 -12.35 -2.86
N GLY A 331 -2.25 -12.85 -1.66
CA GLY A 331 -0.92 -13.33 -1.24
C GLY A 331 0.06 -12.22 -0.83
N TYR A 332 -0.31 -10.94 -0.93
CA TYR A 332 0.56 -9.81 -0.59
C TYR A 332 -0.06 -8.85 0.41
N SER A 333 -1.27 -8.36 0.15
CA SER A 333 -1.93 -7.39 1.03
C SER A 333 -3.40 -7.71 1.24
N LYS A 334 -3.95 -7.30 2.39
CA LYS A 334 -5.36 -7.46 2.70
C LYS A 334 -5.88 -6.28 3.50
N ILE A 335 -6.97 -5.70 3.01
CA ILE A 335 -7.76 -4.68 3.69
C ILE A 335 -9.14 -5.26 3.93
N GLY A 336 -9.64 -5.11 5.15
CA GLY A 336 -10.92 -5.70 5.52
C GLY A 336 -11.39 -5.26 6.89
N SER A 337 -12.40 -5.96 7.38
CA SER A 337 -13.01 -5.72 8.68
C SER A 337 -13.23 -7.01 9.46
N TYR A 338 -13.44 -6.90 10.77
CA TYR A 338 -13.87 -7.99 11.63
C TYR A 338 -14.69 -7.48 12.80
N THR A 339 -15.42 -8.40 13.42
CA THR A 339 -16.14 -8.13 14.68
C THR A 339 -15.43 -8.79 15.84
N GLY A 340 -15.21 -8.04 16.90
CA GLY A 340 -14.61 -8.55 18.13
C GLY A 340 -15.56 -9.51 18.88
N ASN A 341 -14.99 -10.50 19.55
CA ASN A 341 -15.75 -11.48 20.37
C ASN A 341 -15.52 -11.35 21.86
N GLY A 342 -14.66 -10.42 22.30
CA GLY A 342 -14.35 -10.18 23.72
C GLY A 342 -13.54 -11.29 24.41
N SER A 343 -13.08 -12.29 23.68
CA SER A 343 -12.37 -13.45 24.21
C SER A 343 -10.86 -13.34 23.98
N THR A 344 -10.07 -13.87 24.91
CA THR A 344 -8.61 -14.03 24.72
C THR A 344 -8.24 -15.10 23.69
N THR A 345 -9.20 -15.87 23.19
CA THR A 345 -9.09 -16.73 22.01
C THR A 345 -9.81 -16.11 20.83
N GLY A 346 -9.62 -14.84 20.64
CA GLY A 346 -10.34 -13.94 19.77
C GLY A 346 -10.43 -14.35 18.29
N PRO A 347 -11.02 -13.50 17.44
CA PRO A 347 -11.25 -13.86 16.05
C PRO A 347 -9.94 -14.14 15.32
N THR A 348 -10.00 -15.12 14.41
CA THR A 348 -8.97 -15.38 13.40
C THR A 348 -9.37 -14.69 12.10
N ILE A 349 -8.53 -13.80 11.62
CA ILE A 349 -8.80 -12.95 10.45
C ILE A 349 -7.94 -13.45 9.28
N VAL A 350 -8.59 -14.11 8.31
CA VAL A 350 -7.92 -14.73 7.16
C VAL A 350 -7.41 -13.65 6.20
N THR A 351 -6.09 -13.64 5.99
CA THR A 351 -5.40 -12.77 5.03
C THR A 351 -5.07 -13.50 3.73
N GLY A 352 -4.82 -14.81 3.80
CA GLY A 352 -4.33 -15.63 2.69
C GLY A 352 -2.79 -15.65 2.59
N PHE A 353 -2.12 -15.08 3.57
CA PHE A 353 -0.65 -15.03 3.72
C PHE A 353 -0.29 -14.82 5.20
N GLU A 354 0.97 -15.08 5.56
CA GLU A 354 1.51 -14.68 6.87
C GLU A 354 1.78 -13.18 6.89
N PRO A 355 1.15 -12.40 7.80
CA PRO A 355 1.41 -10.97 7.88
C PRO A 355 2.83 -10.66 8.35
N ALA A 356 3.45 -9.64 7.76
CA ALA A 356 4.63 -8.95 8.29
C ALA A 356 4.23 -7.76 9.15
N TRP A 357 3.11 -7.13 8.82
CA TRP A 357 2.63 -5.90 9.42
C TRP A 357 1.11 -5.85 9.39
N VAL A 358 0.53 -5.37 10.49
CA VAL A 358 -0.92 -5.18 10.62
C VAL A 358 -1.20 -3.85 11.32
N MET A 359 -2.12 -3.08 10.78
CA MET A 359 -2.71 -1.91 11.42
C MET A 359 -4.20 -2.15 11.63
N VAL A 360 -4.69 -1.88 12.85
CA VAL A 360 -6.10 -2.09 13.24
C VAL A 360 -6.67 -0.81 13.82
N LYS A 361 -7.93 -0.52 13.50
CA LYS A 361 -8.71 0.59 14.06
C LYS A 361 -10.11 0.13 14.41
N ARG A 362 -10.54 0.40 15.62
CA ARG A 362 -11.95 0.28 16.01
C ARG A 362 -12.77 1.39 15.37
N THR A 363 -13.92 1.04 14.76
CA THR A 363 -14.76 1.99 14.01
C THR A 363 -15.96 2.49 14.80
N ASP A 364 -16.55 1.66 15.64
CA ASP A 364 -17.80 1.95 16.39
C ASP A 364 -17.57 2.73 17.70
N ASN A 365 -16.32 2.89 18.13
CA ASN A 365 -16.00 3.58 19.38
C ASN A 365 -14.57 4.16 19.35
N THR A 366 -14.27 5.00 20.33
CA THR A 366 -12.95 5.61 20.49
C THR A 366 -11.88 4.56 20.75
N SER A 367 -10.83 4.56 19.92
CA SER A 367 -9.63 3.73 20.05
C SER A 367 -8.50 4.24 19.18
N ALA A 368 -7.25 3.99 19.54
CA ALA A 368 -6.10 4.33 18.73
C ALA A 368 -6.00 3.45 17.44
N TRP A 369 -5.20 3.91 16.50
CA TRP A 369 -4.73 3.13 15.35
C TRP A 369 -3.51 2.31 15.75
N ASN A 370 -3.70 1.04 16.01
CA ASN A 370 -2.69 0.15 16.56
C ASN A 370 -1.89 -0.55 15.46
N ILE A 371 -0.56 -0.53 15.54
CA ILE A 371 0.37 -1.11 14.56
C ILE A 371 1.26 -2.15 15.22
N GLN A 372 1.31 -3.33 14.62
CA GLN A 372 2.25 -4.40 14.98
C GLN A 372 2.96 -4.95 13.74
N ASP A 373 4.19 -5.44 13.92
CA ASP A 373 4.99 -6.05 12.86
C ASP A 373 5.86 -7.21 13.38
N ASN A 374 6.39 -8.00 12.43
CA ASN A 374 7.19 -9.18 12.72
C ASN A 374 8.67 -8.90 12.99
N LYS A 375 9.14 -7.65 12.85
CA LYS A 375 10.53 -7.27 13.11
C LYS A 375 10.75 -6.77 14.53
N ARG A 376 9.81 -5.98 15.07
CA ARG A 376 9.87 -5.50 16.46
C ARG A 376 9.58 -6.61 17.47
N ASN A 377 8.78 -7.59 17.06
CA ASN A 377 8.45 -8.75 17.87
C ASN A 377 8.41 -9.99 16.98
N THR A 378 9.47 -10.78 16.99
CA THR A 378 9.74 -11.84 16.01
C THR A 378 8.97 -13.13 16.23
N THR A 379 8.36 -13.32 17.42
CA THR A 379 7.65 -14.55 17.79
C THR A 379 6.23 -14.26 18.24
N ASN A 380 5.32 -15.22 18.03
CA ASN A 380 3.97 -15.19 18.57
C ASN A 380 3.95 -15.52 20.07
N PRO A 381 3.05 -14.92 20.87
CA PRO A 381 2.22 -13.79 20.48
C PRO A 381 3.03 -12.49 20.37
N ARG A 382 2.70 -11.65 19.38
CA ARG A 382 3.29 -10.34 19.22
C ARG A 382 2.62 -9.36 20.16
N THR A 383 3.40 -8.62 20.93
CA THR A 383 2.91 -7.78 22.04
C THR A 383 3.40 -6.33 21.96
N SER A 384 4.28 -6.02 21.00
CA SER A 384 4.86 -4.68 20.84
C SER A 384 4.01 -3.83 19.89
N VAL A 385 3.36 -2.79 20.43
CA VAL A 385 2.45 -1.90 19.71
C VAL A 385 3.03 -0.50 19.59
N LEU A 386 2.87 0.11 18.42
CA LEU A 386 2.92 1.55 18.18
C LEU A 386 1.56 2.03 17.69
N GLN A 387 1.25 3.30 17.91
CA GLN A 387 -0.05 3.87 17.56
C GLN A 387 0.12 5.03 16.58
N ALA A 388 -0.43 4.90 15.36
CA ALA A 388 -0.32 5.93 14.32
C ALA A 388 -0.87 7.30 14.74
N SER A 389 -1.81 7.31 15.67
CA SER A 389 -2.48 8.51 16.21
C SER A 389 -1.78 9.15 17.40
N SER A 390 -0.65 8.58 17.88
CA SER A 390 0.07 9.08 19.06
C SER A 390 1.56 9.22 18.83
N SER A 391 2.20 10.17 19.53
CA SER A 391 3.66 10.25 19.60
C SER A 391 4.26 9.23 20.57
N ASP A 392 3.48 8.49 21.32
CA ASP A 392 3.95 7.58 22.34
C ASP A 392 5.01 6.60 21.86
N GLN A 393 5.87 6.19 22.78
CA GLN A 393 6.85 5.15 22.54
C GLN A 393 6.16 3.78 22.39
N GLU A 394 6.93 2.78 21.98
CA GLU A 394 6.46 1.40 21.87
C GLU A 394 5.99 0.87 23.21
N TYR A 395 4.78 0.31 23.23
CA TYR A 395 4.24 -0.42 24.35
C TYR A 395 4.44 -1.92 24.15
N THR A 396 4.88 -2.63 25.16
CA THR A 396 4.94 -4.09 25.17
C THR A 396 4.05 -4.62 26.26
N SER A 397 2.95 -5.28 25.89
CA SER A 397 1.99 -5.85 26.84
C SER A 397 1.20 -6.99 26.21
N SER A 398 0.95 -8.04 26.99
CA SER A 398 0.03 -9.13 26.58
C SER A 398 -1.40 -8.65 26.33
N THR A 399 -1.77 -7.46 26.81
CA THR A 399 -3.05 -6.80 26.53
C THR A 399 -3.25 -6.54 25.03
N TYR A 400 -2.17 -6.42 24.25
CA TYR A 400 -2.20 -6.16 22.80
C TYR A 400 -1.77 -7.37 21.99
N ALA A 401 -1.77 -8.56 22.57
CA ALA A 401 -1.24 -9.76 21.96
C ALA A 401 -2.01 -10.18 20.70
N ILE A 402 -1.31 -10.39 19.60
CA ILE A 402 -1.81 -11.00 18.37
C ILE A 402 -0.84 -12.06 17.86
N ASN A 403 -1.35 -13.06 17.16
CA ASN A 403 -0.53 -14.03 16.45
C ASN A 403 -0.55 -13.71 14.96
N PHE A 404 0.61 -13.79 14.31
CA PHE A 404 0.73 -13.86 12.86
C PHE A 404 0.96 -15.32 12.49
N ASN A 405 0.03 -15.90 11.74
CA ASN A 405 0.07 -17.28 11.30
C ASN A 405 0.24 -17.37 9.77
N THR A 406 0.46 -18.52 9.24
CA THR A 406 0.75 -18.73 7.81
C THR A 406 -0.26 -18.09 6.85
N ASN A 407 -1.56 -18.03 7.24
CA ASN A 407 -2.63 -17.54 6.36
C ASN A 407 -3.54 -16.49 7.01
N ASP A 408 -3.24 -16.06 8.23
CA ASP A 408 -4.13 -15.21 9.02
C ASP A 408 -3.38 -14.47 10.12
N PHE A 409 -4.06 -13.55 10.78
CA PHE A 409 -3.69 -13.12 12.12
C PHE A 409 -4.82 -13.41 13.10
N GLN A 410 -4.47 -13.71 14.34
CA GLN A 410 -5.42 -14.00 15.40
C GLN A 410 -5.26 -13.01 16.53
N ILE A 411 -6.37 -12.43 16.98
CA ILE A 411 -6.39 -11.62 18.19
C ILE A 411 -6.40 -12.55 19.41
N VAL A 412 -5.43 -12.40 20.29
CA VAL A 412 -5.30 -13.23 21.50
C VAL A 412 -5.39 -12.37 22.77
N ASN A 413 -6.22 -11.36 22.71
CA ASN A 413 -6.54 -10.44 23.80
C ASN A 413 -8.02 -10.03 23.77
N SER A 414 -8.48 -9.34 24.80
CA SER A 414 -9.85 -8.79 24.91
C SER A 414 -9.87 -7.25 25.04
N ASP A 415 -8.78 -6.60 24.66
CA ASP A 415 -8.63 -5.15 24.75
C ASP A 415 -9.61 -4.40 23.85
N ASN A 416 -10.02 -3.23 24.29
CA ASN A 416 -10.97 -2.36 23.59
C ASN A 416 -10.51 -1.98 22.18
N GLY A 417 -9.23 -1.78 21.98
CA GLY A 417 -8.65 -1.40 20.69
C GLY A 417 -8.54 -2.56 19.68
N TRP A 418 -8.84 -3.80 20.12
CA TRP A 418 -8.62 -5.00 19.30
C TRP A 418 -9.82 -5.96 19.28
N ASN A 419 -10.54 -6.15 20.39
CA ASN A 419 -11.45 -7.28 20.50
C ASN A 419 -12.61 -7.10 21.51
N THR A 420 -13.19 -5.94 21.65
CA THR A 420 -14.42 -5.80 22.43
C THR A 420 -15.54 -6.65 21.81
N SER A 421 -16.32 -7.35 22.63
CA SER A 421 -17.46 -8.14 22.17
C SER A 421 -18.47 -7.27 21.40
N GLY A 422 -18.73 -7.63 20.14
CA GLY A 422 -19.61 -6.89 19.23
C GLY A 422 -18.99 -5.62 18.62
N GLY A 423 -17.78 -5.21 19.05
CA GLY A 423 -17.08 -4.06 18.46
C GLY A 423 -16.69 -4.31 17.01
N THR A 424 -16.73 -3.29 16.17
CA THR A 424 -16.36 -3.36 14.74
C THR A 424 -14.98 -2.76 14.52
N TYR A 425 -14.17 -3.42 13.68
CA TYR A 425 -12.78 -3.07 13.41
C TYR A 425 -12.49 -3.15 11.92
N ILE A 426 -11.70 -2.21 11.43
CA ILE A 426 -11.05 -2.31 10.13
C ILE A 426 -9.57 -2.62 10.30
N TYR A 427 -8.97 -3.24 9.30
CA TYR A 427 -7.55 -3.53 9.29
C TYR A 427 -6.93 -3.39 7.90
N MET A 428 -5.61 -3.21 7.91
CA MET A 428 -4.73 -3.32 6.75
C MET A 428 -3.56 -4.23 7.13
N ALA A 429 -3.22 -5.20 6.27
CA ALA A 429 -2.15 -6.17 6.50
C ALA A 429 -1.30 -6.35 5.24
N PHE A 430 0.02 -6.54 5.44
CA PHE A 430 0.98 -6.85 4.37
C PHE A 430 1.75 -8.12 4.68
N ALA A 431 2.12 -8.86 3.63
CA ALA A 431 2.82 -10.13 3.72
C ALA A 431 4.25 -10.01 4.24
N ALA A 432 4.75 -11.10 4.84
CA ALA A 432 6.11 -11.21 5.36
C ALA A 432 7.17 -11.35 4.26
N THR A 433 6.87 -12.07 3.20
CA THR A 433 7.78 -12.35 2.06
C THR A 433 6.98 -12.83 0.85
#